data_a03d42ad234d20c51c1d1ac5b976f177
#
_entry.id   a03d42ad234d20c51c1d1ac5b976f177
#
_cell.length_a   1.000
_cell.length_b   1.000
_cell.length_c   1.000
_cell.angle_alpha   90.00
_cell.angle_beta   90.00
_cell.angle_gamma   90.00
#
_symmetry.space_group_name_H-M   'P 1'
#
loop_
_entity.id
_entity.type
_entity.pdbx_description
1 polymer ?
#
loop_
_entity_poly.entity_id
_entity_poly.type
_entity_poly.pdbx_seq_one_letter_code
_entity_poly.pdbx_strand_id
1 'polypeptide(L)'
;MFRHWYIDGRLYYHVIIDEENPQAGIQELRYIDPRKIRKVRQVKKKNKGQGPNRIQLHQTKQEYYLYNEKGFKGGPGVVNPAQGTTQGLKIAKDSILHCTSGLMSEDNKMVLSHLHKAIKPLNQLRVLEDATVIYRI
;
A
#
# COMPACT_ATOMS: atom_id res chain seq x y z
N MET A 1 -5.15 -16.36 5.66
CA MET A 1 -5.46 -14.93 5.84
C MET A 1 -4.57 -14.25 6.87
N PHE A 2 -4.60 -14.61 8.16
CA PHE A 2 -3.86 -13.95 9.23
C PHE A 2 -2.35 -13.85 8.97
N ARG A 3 -1.69 -14.91 8.49
CA ARG A 3 -0.25 -14.92 8.19
C ARG A 3 0.15 -13.81 7.20
N HIS A 4 -0.58 -13.66 6.10
CA HIS A 4 -0.29 -12.63 5.10
C HIS A 4 -0.51 -11.22 5.67
N TRP A 5 -1.59 -11.01 6.43
CA TRP A 5 -1.83 -9.74 7.09
C TRP A 5 -0.73 -9.37 8.09
N TYR A 6 -0.26 -10.34 8.86
CA TYR A 6 0.78 -10.12 9.85
C TYR A 6 2.14 -9.80 9.21
N ILE A 7 2.50 -10.51 8.13
CA ILE A 7 3.76 -10.34 7.43
C ILE A 7 3.76 -9.07 6.58
N ASP A 8 2.72 -8.87 5.75
CA ASP A 8 2.66 -7.78 4.79
C ASP A 8 2.09 -6.48 5.37
N GLY A 9 1.39 -6.56 6.51
CA GLY A 9 0.71 -5.44 7.17
C GLY A 9 -0.53 -4.97 6.44
N ARG A 10 -0.92 -5.61 5.35
CA ARG A 10 -2.06 -5.25 4.52
C ARG A 10 -2.57 -6.45 3.73
N LEU A 11 -3.89 -6.51 3.57
CA LEU A 11 -4.57 -7.53 2.77
C LEU A 11 -5.47 -6.85 1.75
N TYR A 12 -5.50 -7.41 0.54
CA TYR A 12 -6.37 -6.98 -0.53
C TYR A 12 -7.15 -8.15 -1.06
N TYR A 13 -8.45 -7.97 -1.16
CA TYR A 13 -9.36 -8.91 -1.81
C TYR A 13 -10.20 -8.17 -2.84
N HIS A 14 -10.30 -8.73 -4.03
CA HIS A 14 -11.27 -8.31 -5.02
C HIS A 14 -12.61 -8.93 -4.68
N VAL A 15 -13.61 -8.08 -4.54
CA VAL A 15 -15.00 -8.47 -4.24
C VAL A 15 -15.69 -8.73 -5.56
N ILE A 16 -16.14 -9.96 -5.75
CA ILE A 16 -16.90 -10.37 -6.94
C ILE A 16 -18.37 -10.49 -6.54
N ILE A 17 -19.20 -9.74 -7.26
CA ILE A 17 -20.64 -9.70 -7.11
C ILE A 17 -21.25 -10.15 -8.43
N ASP A 18 -22.38 -10.86 -8.38
CA ASP A 18 -23.13 -11.23 -9.56
C ASP A 18 -23.80 -9.99 -10.18
N GLU A 19 -23.53 -9.75 -11.46
CA GLU A 19 -24.13 -8.62 -12.19
C GLU A 19 -25.63 -8.82 -12.44
N GLU A 20 -26.09 -10.08 -12.57
CA GLU A 20 -27.52 -10.39 -12.81
C GLU A 20 -28.34 -10.28 -11.53
N ASN A 21 -27.76 -10.69 -10.38
CA ASN A 21 -28.43 -10.65 -9.08
C ASN A 21 -27.57 -9.96 -8.00
N PRO A 22 -27.43 -8.63 -8.01
CA PRO A 22 -26.63 -7.90 -7.03
C PRO A 22 -27.06 -8.10 -5.57
N GLN A 23 -28.35 -8.46 -5.38
CA GLN A 23 -28.91 -8.70 -4.05
C GLN A 23 -28.44 -10.02 -3.42
N ALA A 24 -27.90 -10.94 -4.21
CA ALA A 24 -27.34 -12.20 -3.70
C ALA A 24 -26.05 -11.97 -2.84
N GLY A 25 -25.51 -10.74 -2.89
CA GLY A 25 -24.35 -10.34 -2.10
C GLY A 25 -23.03 -10.74 -2.73
N ILE A 26 -22.01 -10.87 -1.88
CA ILE A 26 -20.63 -11.21 -2.29
C ILE A 26 -20.58 -12.70 -2.59
N GLN A 27 -20.23 -13.06 -3.82
CA GLN A 27 -20.06 -14.46 -4.23
C GLN A 27 -18.67 -14.99 -3.95
N GLU A 28 -17.63 -14.20 -4.26
CA GLU A 28 -16.24 -14.61 -4.12
C GLU A 28 -15.37 -13.46 -3.62
N LEU A 29 -14.38 -13.79 -2.78
CA LEU A 29 -13.30 -12.90 -2.37
C LEU A 29 -12.00 -13.42 -2.97
N ARG A 30 -11.50 -12.78 -4.02
CA ARG A 30 -10.26 -13.17 -4.68
C ARG A 30 -9.06 -12.42 -4.10
N TYR A 31 -8.11 -13.16 -3.54
CA TYR A 31 -6.90 -12.57 -2.96
C TYR A 31 -6.02 -11.90 -4.01
N ILE A 32 -5.50 -10.71 -3.67
CA ILE A 32 -4.54 -9.96 -4.49
C ILE A 32 -3.25 -9.76 -3.69
N ASP A 33 -2.11 -10.08 -4.32
CA ASP A 33 -0.78 -9.86 -3.72
C ASP A 33 -0.55 -8.36 -3.48
N PRO A 34 -0.20 -7.93 -2.25
CA PRO A 34 0.05 -6.53 -1.91
C PRO A 34 1.15 -5.85 -2.74
N ARG A 35 2.03 -6.63 -3.39
CA ARG A 35 3.07 -6.11 -4.27
C ARG A 35 2.56 -5.69 -5.65
N LYS A 36 1.41 -6.24 -6.05
CA LYS A 36 0.77 -6.03 -7.35
C LYS A 36 -0.29 -4.94 -7.35
N ILE A 37 -0.66 -4.43 -6.17
CA ILE A 37 -1.72 -3.43 -6.03
C ILE A 37 -1.23 -2.22 -5.23
N ARG A 38 -1.64 -1.02 -5.64
CA ARG A 38 -1.38 0.24 -4.94
C ARG A 38 -2.64 1.07 -4.81
N LYS A 39 -2.86 1.64 -3.64
CA LYS A 39 -3.90 2.65 -3.42
C LYS A 39 -3.37 4.01 -3.85
N VAL A 40 -4.08 4.66 -4.76
CA VAL A 40 -3.78 6.01 -5.25
C VAL A 40 -4.83 6.98 -4.74
N ARG A 41 -4.38 8.04 -4.09
CA ARG A 41 -5.21 9.14 -3.64
C ARG A 41 -4.78 10.41 -4.37
N GLN A 42 -5.66 10.98 -5.16
CA GLN A 42 -5.45 12.28 -5.79
C GLN A 42 -5.91 13.38 -4.85
N VAL A 43 -4.97 14.21 -4.41
CA VAL A 43 -5.24 15.33 -3.51
C VAL A 43 -5.09 16.63 -4.28
N LYS A 44 -6.14 17.46 -4.30
CA LYS A 44 -6.08 18.82 -4.81
C LYS A 44 -5.73 19.77 -3.67
N LYS A 45 -4.62 20.47 -3.81
CA LYS A 45 -4.24 21.53 -2.89
C LYS A 45 -4.99 22.81 -3.28
N LYS A 46 -5.82 23.34 -2.40
CA LYS A 46 -6.42 24.67 -2.54
C LYS A 46 -5.78 25.61 -1.52
N ASN A 47 -5.21 26.70 -1.99
CA ASN A 47 -4.77 27.77 -1.13
C ASN A 47 -5.97 28.67 -0.83
N LYS A 48 -6.35 28.80 0.43
CA LYS A 48 -7.39 29.71 0.89
C LYS A 48 -6.72 30.83 1.70
N GLY A 49 -6.91 32.08 1.30
CA GLY A 49 -6.33 33.27 1.93
C GLY A 49 -5.29 33.98 1.06
N GLN A 50 -5.15 35.27 1.24
CA GLN A 50 -4.13 36.15 0.65
C GLN A 50 -3.12 36.56 1.74
N GLY A 51 -1.83 36.61 1.38
CA GLY A 51 -0.78 37.03 2.31
C GLY A 51 -0.10 35.92 3.12
N PRO A 52 0.60 36.26 4.21
CA PRO A 52 1.39 35.31 5.01
C PRO A 52 0.56 34.23 5.71
N ASN A 53 -0.74 34.43 5.89
CA ASN A 53 -1.66 33.52 6.56
C ASN A 53 -2.35 32.57 5.55
N ARG A 54 -1.62 32.01 4.57
CA ARG A 54 -2.17 31.05 3.62
C ARG A 54 -2.40 29.70 4.30
N ILE A 55 -3.66 29.28 4.33
CA ILE A 55 -4.04 27.94 4.78
C ILE A 55 -4.10 27.04 3.55
N GLN A 56 -3.29 25.97 3.54
CA GLN A 56 -3.35 24.95 2.52
C GLN A 56 -4.39 23.87 2.91
N LEU A 57 -5.48 23.85 2.18
CA LEU A 57 -6.51 22.82 2.32
C LEU A 57 -6.23 21.67 1.36
N HIS A 58 -6.09 20.46 1.89
CA HIS A 58 -5.97 19.25 1.12
C HIS A 58 -7.35 18.63 0.92
N GLN A 59 -7.85 18.68 -0.30
CA GLN A 59 -9.11 18.04 -0.66
C GLN A 59 -8.83 16.79 -1.49
N THR A 60 -9.23 15.63 -0.97
CA THR A 60 -9.16 14.37 -1.72
C THR A 60 -10.16 14.43 -2.87
N LYS A 61 -9.67 14.33 -4.11
CA LYS A 61 -10.51 14.38 -5.30
C LYS A 61 -11.03 13.00 -5.70
N GLN A 62 -10.15 12.02 -5.72
CA GLN A 62 -10.47 10.64 -6.09
C GLN A 62 -9.56 9.67 -5.36
N GLU A 63 -10.10 8.51 -5.00
CA GLU A 63 -9.35 7.36 -4.52
C GLU A 63 -9.67 6.17 -5.42
N TYR A 64 -8.64 5.47 -5.85
CA TYR A 64 -8.74 4.26 -6.66
C TYR A 64 -7.54 3.34 -6.42
N TYR A 65 -7.64 2.11 -6.87
CA TYR A 65 -6.54 1.16 -6.84
C TYR A 65 -5.97 0.97 -8.24
N LEU A 66 -4.65 0.79 -8.30
CA LEU A 66 -3.94 0.39 -9.51
C LEU A 66 -3.42 -1.03 -9.33
N TYR A 67 -3.76 -1.91 -10.23
CA TYR A 67 -3.28 -3.28 -10.27
C TYR A 67 -2.32 -3.47 -11.43
N ASN A 68 -1.15 -4.05 -11.17
CA ASN A 68 -0.17 -4.42 -12.17
C ASN A 68 0.31 -5.85 -11.93
N GLU A 69 0.10 -6.74 -12.89
CA GLU A 69 0.48 -8.14 -12.79
C GLU A 69 1.98 -8.36 -12.59
N LYS A 70 2.81 -7.55 -13.24
CA LYS A 70 4.28 -7.58 -13.12
C LYS A 70 4.82 -6.90 -11.86
N GLY A 71 3.93 -6.32 -11.03
CA GLY A 71 4.31 -5.50 -9.89
C GLY A 71 4.77 -4.09 -10.29
N PHE A 72 5.04 -3.26 -9.29
CA PHE A 72 5.49 -1.89 -9.49
C PHE A 72 7.00 -1.80 -9.28
N LYS A 73 7.73 -1.35 -10.29
CA LYS A 73 9.15 -1.01 -10.17
C LYS A 73 9.27 0.35 -9.47
N GLY A 74 9.94 0.39 -8.32
CA GLY A 74 10.13 1.60 -7.53
C GLY A 74 9.50 1.53 -6.15
N GLY A 75 10.06 2.28 -5.18
CA GLY A 75 9.60 2.34 -3.79
C GLY A 75 8.19 2.88 -3.63
N PRO A 76 7.61 2.74 -2.43
CA PRO A 76 6.32 3.32 -2.12
C PRO A 76 6.41 4.86 -2.22
N GLY A 77 5.57 5.45 -3.05
CA GLY A 77 5.50 6.90 -3.24
C GLY A 77 6.04 7.42 -4.58
N VAL A 78 6.76 6.62 -5.36
CA VAL A 78 7.20 7.02 -6.70
C VAL A 78 6.08 6.72 -7.70
N VAL A 79 5.10 7.59 -7.74
CA VAL A 79 4.27 7.76 -8.94
C VAL A 79 4.95 8.89 -9.72
N ASN A 80 5.79 8.55 -10.68
CA ASN A 80 6.32 9.54 -11.61
C ASN A 80 5.18 10.02 -12.51
N PRO A 81 4.58 11.19 -12.28
CA PRO A 81 3.53 11.71 -13.15
C PRO A 81 4.07 12.12 -14.53
N ALA A 82 5.40 12.28 -14.66
CA ALA A 82 6.05 12.69 -15.90
C ALA A 82 6.22 11.57 -16.95
N GLN A 83 6.15 10.31 -16.52
CA GLN A 83 6.18 9.18 -17.45
C GLN A 83 4.80 8.55 -17.53
N GLY A 84 3.83 9.18 -18.15
CA GLY A 84 2.49 8.76 -18.54
C GLY A 84 2.07 7.27 -18.52
N THR A 85 2.79 6.46 -17.84
CA THR A 85 2.56 5.05 -17.64
C THR A 85 1.88 4.83 -16.29
N THR A 86 0.61 5.10 -16.25
CA THR A 86 -0.31 4.31 -15.42
C THR A 86 -0.23 2.85 -15.91
N GLN A 87 0.92 2.21 -15.67
CA GLN A 87 1.08 0.79 -15.98
C GLN A 87 0.24 0.01 -14.97
N GLY A 88 -1.02 -0.17 -15.27
CA GLY A 88 -1.88 -0.98 -14.44
C GLY A 88 -3.36 -0.76 -14.71
N LEU A 89 -4.14 -1.75 -14.36
CA LEU A 89 -5.59 -1.68 -14.40
C LEU A 89 -6.10 -0.79 -13.25
N LYS A 90 -6.87 0.22 -13.57
CA LYS A 90 -7.53 1.07 -12.57
C LYS A 90 -8.77 0.36 -12.06
N ILE A 91 -8.85 0.13 -10.76
CA ILE A 91 -9.96 -0.53 -10.08
C ILE A 91 -10.64 0.47 -9.15
N ALA A 92 -11.96 0.45 -9.13
CA ALA A 92 -12.75 1.28 -8.24
C ALA A 92 -12.50 0.91 -6.77
N LYS A 93 -12.62 1.89 -5.87
CA LYS A 93 -12.41 1.69 -4.44
C LYS A 93 -13.35 0.63 -3.85
N ASP A 94 -14.59 0.62 -4.32
CA ASP A 94 -15.66 -0.23 -3.77
C ASP A 94 -15.50 -1.72 -4.14
N SER A 95 -14.73 -2.00 -5.21
CA SER A 95 -14.46 -3.38 -5.65
C SER A 95 -13.32 -4.06 -4.87
N ILE A 96 -12.62 -3.33 -3.99
CA ILE A 96 -11.47 -3.84 -3.24
C ILE A 96 -11.72 -3.75 -1.74
N LEU A 97 -11.72 -4.90 -1.08
CA LEU A 97 -11.64 -4.98 0.38
C LEU A 97 -10.17 -4.81 0.81
N HIS A 98 -9.88 -3.75 1.53
CA HIS A 98 -8.53 -3.44 2.01
C HIS A 98 -8.47 -3.42 3.53
N CYS A 99 -7.78 -4.39 4.11
CA CYS A 99 -7.52 -4.47 5.54
C CYS A 99 -6.06 -4.11 5.83
N THR A 100 -5.83 -3.14 6.70
CA THR A 100 -4.48 -2.71 7.12
C THR A 100 -4.16 -3.19 8.53
N SER A 101 -2.86 -3.24 8.88
CA SER A 101 -2.40 -3.50 10.25
C SER A 101 -2.73 -2.37 11.23
N GLY A 102 -3.07 -1.17 10.72
CA GLY A 102 -3.22 0.04 11.52
C GLY A 102 -1.91 0.74 11.88
N LEU A 103 -0.78 0.08 11.66
CA LEU A 103 0.54 0.68 11.90
C LEU A 103 0.94 1.51 10.68
N MET A 104 1.14 2.81 10.89
CA MET A 104 1.52 3.73 9.82
C MET A 104 2.94 4.25 10.05
N SER A 105 3.62 4.58 8.95
CA SER A 105 4.87 5.34 9.02
C SER A 105 4.63 6.74 9.58
N GLU A 106 5.69 7.38 10.09
CA GLU A 106 5.66 8.74 10.62
C GLU A 106 5.00 9.74 9.65
N ASP A 107 5.26 9.60 8.36
CA ASP A 107 4.63 10.42 7.31
C ASP A 107 3.20 10.01 6.95
N ASN A 108 2.62 8.99 7.55
CA ASN A 108 1.31 8.41 7.21
C ASN A 108 1.14 7.99 5.73
N LYS A 109 2.24 7.77 5.03
CA LYS A 109 2.21 7.38 3.61
C LYS A 109 2.28 5.88 3.39
N MET A 110 2.90 5.16 4.34
CA MET A 110 3.11 3.71 4.24
C MET A 110 2.47 2.99 5.40
N VAL A 111 1.87 1.84 5.10
CA VAL A 111 1.42 0.88 6.11
C VAL A 111 2.60 -0.01 6.47
N LEU A 112 2.88 -0.13 7.76
CA LEU A 112 3.94 -0.96 8.30
C LEU A 112 3.40 -2.34 8.71
N SER A 113 4.21 -3.37 8.57
CA SER A 113 3.87 -4.69 9.07
C SER A 113 4.19 -4.81 10.57
N HIS A 114 3.60 -5.80 11.22
CA HIS A 114 3.95 -6.11 12.63
C HIS A 114 5.41 -6.56 12.78
N LEU A 115 5.98 -7.15 11.71
CA LEU A 115 7.38 -7.59 11.67
C LEU A 115 8.36 -6.44 11.43
N HIS A 116 7.90 -5.22 11.17
CA HIS A 116 8.79 -4.08 10.90
C HIS A 116 9.81 -3.85 12.02
N LYS A 117 9.40 -4.02 13.27
CA LYS A 117 10.28 -3.88 14.45
C LYS A 117 11.38 -4.95 14.53
N ALA A 118 11.17 -6.10 13.89
CA ALA A 118 12.15 -7.19 13.88
C ALA A 118 13.28 -7.00 12.85
N ILE A 119 13.17 -6.05 11.92
CA ILE A 119 14.17 -5.83 10.86
C ILE A 119 15.54 -5.44 11.46
N LYS A 120 15.55 -4.54 12.44
CA LYS A 120 16.80 -4.08 13.08
C LYS A 120 17.52 -5.20 13.80
N PRO A 121 16.91 -5.95 14.75
CA PRO A 121 17.60 -7.06 15.42
C PRO A 121 18.00 -8.18 14.46
N LEU A 122 17.22 -8.44 13.40
CA LEU A 122 17.57 -9.44 12.39
C LEU A 122 18.84 -9.04 11.63
N ASN A 123 18.99 -7.78 11.23
CA ASN A 123 20.19 -7.29 10.58
C ASN A 123 21.40 -7.34 11.52
N GLN A 124 21.24 -7.03 12.78
CA GLN A 124 22.29 -7.15 13.80
C GLN A 124 22.74 -8.61 13.98
N LEU A 125 21.79 -9.55 14.02
CA LEU A 125 22.09 -10.98 14.09
C LEU A 125 22.94 -11.44 12.92
N ARG A 126 22.59 -11.06 11.69
CA ARG A 126 23.37 -11.39 10.49
C ARG A 126 24.81 -10.89 10.58
N VAL A 127 25.00 -9.65 11.03
CA VAL A 127 26.36 -9.09 11.23
C VAL A 127 27.14 -9.89 12.27
N LEU A 128 26.51 -10.31 13.36
CA LEU A 128 27.15 -11.16 14.37
C LEU A 128 27.50 -12.55 13.85
N GLU A 129 26.62 -13.17 13.05
CA GLU A 129 26.87 -14.44 12.38
C GLU A 129 28.12 -14.35 11.47
N ASP A 130 28.18 -13.32 10.64
CA ASP A 130 29.33 -13.06 9.75
C ASP A 130 30.62 -12.83 10.55
N ALA A 131 30.56 -12.06 11.63
CA ALA A 131 31.71 -11.81 12.50
C ALA A 131 32.23 -13.11 13.18
N THR A 132 31.29 -13.99 13.63
CA THR A 132 31.73 -15.26 14.27
C THR A 132 32.42 -16.20 13.29
N VAL A 133 32.06 -16.18 12.02
CA VAL A 133 32.74 -16.95 10.97
C VAL A 133 34.19 -16.43 10.80
N ILE A 134 34.35 -15.10 10.73
CA ILE A 134 35.69 -14.48 10.59
C ILE A 134 36.58 -14.77 11.79
N TYR A 135 36.03 -14.77 13.02
CA TYR A 135 36.82 -15.06 14.23
C TYR A 135 37.25 -16.53 14.37
N ARG A 136 36.61 -17.44 13.62
CA ARG A 136 36.96 -18.88 13.65
C ARG A 136 37.94 -19.33 12.59
N ILE A 137 38.30 -18.47 11.66
CA ILE A 137 39.35 -18.68 10.66
C ILE A 137 40.68 -18.17 11.23
#